data_9dfcfd55d4a41a792aeff68ec649ca1d
#
_entry.id   9dfcfd55d4a41a792aeff68ec649ca1d
#
_cell.length_a   1.000
_cell.length_b   1.000
_cell.length_c   1.000
_cell.angle_alpha   90.00
_cell.angle_beta   90.00
_cell.angle_gamma   90.00
#
_symmetry.space_group_name_H-M   'P 1'
#
loop_
_entity.id
_entity.type
_entity.pdbx_description
1 polymer ?
#
loop_
_entity_poly.entity_id
_entity_poly.type
_entity_poly.pdbx_seq_one_letter_code
_entity_poly.pdbx_strand_id
1 'polypeptide(L)'
;MRRLFLLRAYGDFVIAIRSALFSANPAGIKIIASNHLYPLFESISSVLDTSQLDISFEDFGIDLGQLNLFTNRNLFHKSTLEQAKKIKKYIIENPSFDTGLEILEQRKKKGALQFITGRKFECIVNKDFVYQEYANFFEHEPNSKFINDNLEKKHFLLLPDARISKRNIPQEIIQSIIKEVNQRGANIQVAYFKRVSQVNRTGRPIKVQMQTDLIFNQTVYNNFKELIQLIQEADFIIGADSLPIHLSQLLNKKHFILYPGGGSKAFFTPYTVARQYYCEFNKYQSTTIPY
;
A
#
# COMPACT_ATOMS: atom_id res chain seq x y z
N MET A 1 6.73 -25.95 -3.88
CA MET A 1 6.77 -24.56 -3.34
C MET A 1 6.20 -23.63 -4.40
N ARG A 2 5.12 -22.90 -4.08
CA ARG A 2 4.52 -21.91 -4.98
C ARG A 2 5.34 -20.61 -4.98
N ARG A 3 5.43 -19.90 -6.11
CA ARG A 3 6.15 -18.62 -6.21
C ARG A 3 5.18 -17.48 -6.44
N LEU A 4 5.25 -16.46 -5.59
CA LEU A 4 4.45 -15.24 -5.69
C LEU A 4 5.32 -14.07 -6.14
N PHE A 5 5.04 -13.48 -7.29
CA PHE A 5 5.71 -12.30 -7.80
C PHE A 5 5.00 -11.01 -7.36
N LEU A 6 5.70 -10.19 -6.60
CA LEU A 6 5.25 -8.86 -6.17
C LEU A 6 6.04 -7.78 -6.93
N LEU A 7 5.41 -7.21 -7.94
CA LEU A 7 6.10 -6.39 -8.94
C LEU A 7 5.67 -4.91 -8.96
N ARG A 8 4.68 -4.51 -8.14
CA ARG A 8 4.02 -3.23 -8.37
C ARG A 8 4.20 -2.19 -7.29
N ALA A 9 3.14 -2.04 -6.51
CA ALA A 9 2.95 -0.90 -5.64
C ALA A 9 3.24 -1.27 -4.19
N TYR A 10 3.74 -0.31 -3.45
CA TYR A 10 4.00 -0.47 -2.02
C TYR A 10 2.76 -0.92 -1.23
N GLY A 11 1.56 -0.40 -1.55
CA GLY A 11 0.33 -0.81 -0.88
C GLY A 11 0.01 -2.28 -1.08
N ASP A 12 0.04 -2.77 -2.33
CA ASP A 12 -0.15 -4.20 -2.65
C ASP A 12 0.89 -5.07 -1.92
N PHE A 13 2.14 -4.61 -1.87
CA PHE A 13 3.22 -5.29 -1.15
C PHE A 13 2.93 -5.43 0.34
N VAL A 14 2.51 -4.33 1.01
CA VAL A 14 2.17 -4.35 2.44
C VAL A 14 1.01 -5.31 2.73
N ILE A 15 -0.01 -5.35 1.86
CA ILE A 15 -1.13 -6.28 2.00
C ILE A 15 -0.65 -7.73 1.90
N ALA A 16 0.22 -8.03 0.92
CA ALA A 16 0.78 -9.36 0.75
C ALA A 16 1.64 -9.80 1.94
N ILE A 17 2.56 -8.93 2.40
CA ILE A 17 3.41 -9.20 3.58
C ILE A 17 2.57 -9.44 4.82
N ARG A 18 1.56 -8.58 5.07
CA ARG A 18 0.63 -8.78 6.17
C ARG A 18 -0.03 -10.16 6.11
N SER A 19 -0.55 -10.52 4.96
CA SER A 19 -1.24 -11.80 4.79
C SER A 19 -0.28 -12.99 4.95
N ALA A 20 0.95 -12.88 4.48
CA ALA A 20 1.97 -13.90 4.69
C ALA A 20 2.35 -14.06 6.17
N LEU A 21 2.47 -12.95 6.92
CA LEU A 21 2.78 -12.97 8.36
C LEU A 21 1.66 -13.59 9.20
N PHE A 22 0.40 -13.51 8.76
CA PHE A 22 -0.73 -14.14 9.44
C PHE A 22 -1.05 -15.55 8.96
N SER A 23 -0.35 -16.05 7.94
CA SER A 23 -0.50 -17.42 7.46
C SER A 23 -0.05 -18.42 8.51
N ALA A 24 -0.83 -19.48 8.71
CA ALA A 24 -0.44 -20.60 9.56
C ALA A 24 0.73 -21.41 8.96
N ASN A 25 0.94 -21.33 7.65
CA ASN A 25 2.01 -22.05 6.95
C ASN A 25 2.60 -21.19 5.82
N PRO A 26 3.37 -20.14 6.12
CA PRO A 26 4.01 -19.29 5.12
C PRO A 26 5.12 -20.02 4.35
N ALA A 27 5.70 -21.09 4.90
CA ALA A 27 6.84 -21.79 4.33
C ALA A 27 6.58 -22.48 2.98
N GLY A 28 5.33 -22.62 2.57
CA GLY A 28 4.96 -23.18 1.25
C GLY A 28 5.03 -22.19 0.09
N ILE A 29 5.29 -20.92 0.34
CA ILE A 29 5.23 -19.84 -0.65
C ILE A 29 6.52 -19.03 -0.63
N LYS A 30 7.25 -19.04 -1.73
CA LYS A 30 8.39 -18.14 -1.94
C LYS A 30 7.90 -16.82 -2.55
N ILE A 31 8.14 -15.73 -1.85
CA ILE A 31 7.83 -14.38 -2.34
C ILE A 31 9.03 -13.85 -3.12
N ILE A 32 8.79 -13.43 -4.36
CA ILE A 32 9.79 -12.84 -5.25
C ILE A 32 9.37 -11.41 -5.50
N ALA A 33 10.01 -10.49 -4.81
CA ALA A 33 9.69 -9.07 -4.84
C ALA A 33 10.65 -8.31 -5.75
N SER A 34 10.17 -7.24 -6.39
CA SER A 34 11.05 -6.33 -7.10
C SER A 34 11.88 -5.50 -6.14
N ASN A 35 13.14 -5.29 -6.45
CA ASN A 35 14.14 -4.65 -5.58
C ASN A 35 13.74 -3.25 -5.09
N HIS A 36 12.94 -2.50 -5.83
CA HIS A 36 12.44 -1.20 -5.37
C HIS A 36 11.56 -1.28 -4.11
N LEU A 37 11.05 -2.47 -3.75
CA LEU A 37 10.25 -2.71 -2.54
C LEU A 37 11.11 -3.00 -1.30
N TYR A 38 12.41 -3.28 -1.49
CA TYR A 38 13.32 -3.64 -0.40
C TYR A 38 13.40 -2.59 0.72
N PRO A 39 13.52 -1.27 0.44
CA PRO A 39 13.59 -0.26 1.51
C PRO A 39 12.33 -0.22 2.40
N LEU A 40 11.17 -0.54 1.83
CA LEU A 40 9.94 -0.67 2.61
C LEU A 40 9.95 -1.94 3.46
N PHE A 41 10.38 -3.06 2.89
CA PHE A 41 10.50 -4.33 3.63
C PHE A 41 11.49 -4.22 4.79
N GLU A 42 12.66 -3.65 4.56
CA GLU A 42 13.67 -3.40 5.59
C GLU A 42 13.09 -2.57 6.75
N SER A 43 12.32 -1.54 6.42
CA SER A 43 11.66 -0.71 7.44
C SER A 43 10.56 -1.47 8.20
N ILE A 44 9.82 -2.36 7.54
CA ILE A 44 8.83 -3.24 8.19
C ILE A 44 9.54 -4.24 9.11
N SER A 45 10.63 -4.87 8.64
CA SER A 45 11.40 -5.87 9.40
C SER A 45 12.09 -5.28 10.63
N SER A 46 12.30 -3.97 10.67
CA SER A 46 12.85 -3.31 11.85
C SER A 46 11.85 -3.22 13.03
N VAL A 47 10.56 -3.45 12.79
CA VAL A 47 9.48 -3.31 13.79
C VAL A 47 8.58 -4.55 13.93
N LEU A 48 8.65 -5.46 12.98
CA LEU A 48 7.90 -6.73 12.99
C LEU A 48 8.85 -7.89 12.70
N ASP A 49 8.62 -9.02 13.35
CA ASP A 49 9.34 -10.26 13.03
C ASP A 49 8.88 -10.79 11.66
N THR A 50 9.77 -10.74 10.69
CA THR A 50 9.56 -11.24 9.33
C THR A 50 10.41 -12.47 9.01
N SER A 51 11.07 -13.05 9.98
CA SER A 51 12.03 -14.17 9.81
C SER A 51 11.40 -15.43 9.22
N GLN A 52 10.09 -15.61 9.40
CA GLN A 52 9.34 -16.73 8.84
C GLN A 52 9.03 -16.61 7.33
N LEU A 53 9.30 -15.45 6.71
CA LEU A 53 8.99 -15.23 5.30
C LEU A 53 10.14 -15.67 4.40
N ASP A 54 9.87 -16.58 3.45
CA ASP A 54 10.80 -16.86 2.35
C ASP A 54 10.62 -15.79 1.27
N ILE A 55 11.40 -14.71 1.35
CA ILE A 55 11.34 -13.59 0.42
C ILE A 55 12.70 -13.28 -0.19
N SER A 56 12.73 -13.08 -1.50
CA SER A 56 13.89 -12.58 -2.24
C SER A 56 13.56 -11.29 -2.98
N PHE A 57 14.56 -10.44 -3.17
CA PHE A 57 14.43 -9.17 -3.89
C PHE A 57 15.28 -9.21 -5.16
N GLU A 58 14.64 -8.96 -6.30
CA GLU A 58 15.24 -9.12 -7.62
C GLU A 58 15.20 -7.82 -8.42
N ASP A 59 16.28 -7.51 -9.13
CA ASP A 59 16.30 -6.35 -10.03
C ASP A 59 15.58 -6.64 -11.36
N PHE A 60 14.28 -6.45 -11.37
CA PHE A 60 13.50 -6.48 -12.61
C PHE A 60 13.52 -5.16 -13.39
N GLY A 61 14.32 -4.18 -12.98
CA GLY A 61 14.38 -2.87 -13.61
C GLY A 61 13.12 -2.05 -13.42
N ILE A 62 12.40 -2.28 -12.33
CA ILE A 62 11.20 -1.52 -11.97
C ILE A 62 11.65 -0.31 -11.16
N ASP A 63 11.47 0.86 -11.73
CA ASP A 63 11.73 2.14 -11.07
C ASP A 63 10.40 2.82 -10.75
N LEU A 64 10.28 3.34 -9.53
CA LEU A 64 9.09 4.07 -9.09
C LEU A 64 8.86 5.37 -9.85
N GLY A 65 9.92 6.03 -10.31
CA GLY A 65 9.83 7.22 -11.15
C GLY A 65 9.26 6.90 -12.53
N GLN A 66 9.41 5.67 -12.99
CA GLN A 66 9.00 5.24 -14.31
C GLN A 66 7.87 4.21 -14.34
N LEU A 67 7.30 3.79 -13.29
CA LEU A 67 6.12 2.92 -13.05
C LEU A 67 5.46 2.23 -14.26
N ASN A 68 6.23 1.95 -15.30
CA ASN A 68 5.72 1.76 -16.64
C ASN A 68 5.18 0.36 -16.91
N LEU A 69 5.70 -0.68 -16.26
CA LEU A 69 5.29 -2.05 -16.56
C LEU A 69 3.80 -2.26 -16.30
N PHE A 70 3.27 -1.73 -15.20
CA PHE A 70 1.92 -2.03 -14.76
C PHE A 70 0.95 -0.85 -14.82
N THR A 71 1.44 0.36 -15.09
CA THR A 71 0.60 1.56 -15.26
C THR A 71 0.43 1.98 -16.70
N ASN A 72 1.38 1.63 -17.58
CA ASN A 72 1.28 1.97 -19.00
C ASN A 72 0.31 1.03 -19.71
N ARG A 73 -0.60 1.62 -20.51
CA ARG A 73 -1.53 0.85 -21.35
C ARG A 73 -0.83 0.23 -22.56
N ASN A 74 0.35 0.74 -22.92
CA ASN A 74 1.11 0.20 -24.05
C ASN A 74 1.93 -1.03 -23.64
N LEU A 75 1.48 -2.20 -24.05
CA LEU A 75 2.15 -3.48 -23.80
C LEU A 75 3.53 -3.58 -24.48
N PHE A 76 3.75 -2.82 -25.53
CA PHE A 76 4.98 -2.85 -26.33
C PHE A 76 5.96 -1.73 -25.99
N HIS A 77 5.72 -1.01 -24.91
CA HIS A 77 6.69 -0.01 -24.47
C HIS A 77 8.03 -0.69 -24.13
N LYS A 78 9.15 -0.10 -24.58
CA LYS A 78 10.50 -0.67 -24.44
C LYS A 78 10.79 -1.12 -23.00
N SER A 79 10.48 -0.29 -22.00
CA SER A 79 10.69 -0.64 -20.59
C SER A 79 9.85 -1.85 -20.15
N THR A 80 8.62 -2.01 -20.65
CA THR A 80 7.78 -3.17 -20.34
C THR A 80 8.41 -4.46 -20.86
N LEU A 81 8.95 -4.42 -22.08
CA LEU A 81 9.60 -5.59 -22.69
C LEU A 81 10.91 -5.93 -21.95
N GLU A 82 11.71 -4.94 -21.58
CA GLU A 82 12.94 -5.15 -20.84
C GLU A 82 12.68 -5.78 -19.45
N GLN A 83 11.70 -5.29 -18.73
CA GLN A 83 11.30 -5.85 -17.44
C GLN A 83 10.78 -7.29 -17.58
N ALA A 84 9.94 -7.55 -18.56
CA ALA A 84 9.45 -8.90 -18.83
C ALA A 84 10.57 -9.87 -19.24
N LYS A 85 11.60 -9.40 -19.97
CA LYS A 85 12.79 -10.19 -20.28
C LYS A 85 13.60 -10.53 -19.03
N LYS A 86 13.77 -9.59 -18.11
CA LYS A 86 14.45 -9.85 -16.82
C LYS A 86 13.67 -10.89 -15.99
N ILE A 87 12.35 -10.78 -15.92
CA ILE A 87 11.50 -11.78 -15.24
C ILE A 87 11.64 -13.14 -15.92
N LYS A 88 11.62 -13.19 -17.28
CA LYS A 88 11.85 -14.44 -18.02
C LYS A 88 13.20 -15.06 -17.69
N LYS A 89 14.27 -14.27 -17.69
CA LYS A 89 15.62 -14.71 -17.32
C LYS A 89 15.62 -15.33 -15.94
N TYR A 90 15.06 -14.63 -14.95
CA TYR A 90 14.94 -15.13 -13.58
C TYR A 90 14.22 -16.48 -13.51
N ILE A 91 13.10 -16.62 -14.20
CA ILE A 91 12.31 -17.88 -14.22
C ILE A 91 13.11 -19.04 -14.85
N ILE A 92 13.91 -18.77 -15.88
CA ILE A 92 14.75 -19.79 -16.54
C ILE A 92 15.90 -20.20 -15.63
N GLU A 93 16.57 -19.25 -14.99
CA GLU A 93 17.71 -19.51 -14.11
C GLU A 93 17.29 -20.14 -12.77
N ASN A 94 16.05 -19.96 -12.36
CA ASN A 94 15.47 -20.51 -11.15
C ASN A 94 14.23 -21.35 -11.49
N PRO A 95 14.38 -22.53 -12.09
CA PRO A 95 13.23 -23.36 -12.44
C PRO A 95 12.46 -23.78 -11.18
N SER A 96 11.13 -23.62 -11.20
CA SER A 96 10.31 -24.18 -10.13
C SER A 96 10.18 -25.69 -10.33
N PHE A 97 10.38 -26.45 -9.27
CA PHE A 97 10.24 -27.91 -9.29
C PHE A 97 8.78 -28.37 -9.35
N ASP A 98 7.81 -27.45 -9.13
CA ASP A 98 6.37 -27.71 -9.18
C ASP A 98 5.74 -27.21 -10.48
N THR A 99 4.58 -27.59 -10.75
CA THR A 99 3.54 -27.36 -11.78
C THR A 99 3.80 -26.38 -12.94
N GLY A 100 4.92 -25.66 -13.00
CA GLY A 100 5.18 -24.63 -14.00
C GLY A 100 4.24 -23.41 -13.94
N LEU A 101 3.53 -23.26 -12.80
CA LEU A 101 2.58 -22.20 -12.54
C LEU A 101 3.22 -21.13 -11.67
N GLU A 102 3.19 -19.90 -12.14
CA GLU A 102 3.65 -18.71 -11.41
C GLU A 102 2.44 -17.90 -10.92
N ILE A 103 2.59 -17.22 -9.78
CA ILE A 103 1.52 -16.43 -9.20
C ILE A 103 1.89 -14.95 -9.24
N LEU A 104 0.95 -14.12 -9.71
CA LEU A 104 1.06 -12.67 -9.74
C LEU A 104 0.12 -12.02 -8.73
N GLU A 105 0.55 -10.90 -8.20
CA GLU A 105 -0.27 -10.06 -7.33
C GLU A 105 -1.59 -9.61 -7.98
N GLN A 106 -1.57 -9.26 -9.27
CA GLN A 106 -2.73 -8.70 -9.97
C GLN A 106 -2.83 -9.13 -11.43
N ARG A 107 -4.06 -9.12 -11.97
CA ARG A 107 -4.40 -9.52 -13.34
C ARG A 107 -3.80 -8.62 -14.43
N LYS A 108 -3.45 -7.37 -14.12
CA LYS A 108 -2.87 -6.45 -15.10
C LYS A 108 -1.53 -7.00 -15.58
N LYS A 109 -1.37 -7.09 -16.92
CA LYS A 109 -0.17 -7.60 -17.60
C LYS A 109 0.06 -9.12 -17.52
N LYS A 110 -0.84 -9.89 -16.90
CA LYS A 110 -0.77 -11.35 -16.91
C LYS A 110 -0.53 -11.90 -18.33
N GLY A 111 -1.35 -11.49 -19.30
CA GLY A 111 -1.24 -11.95 -20.69
C GLY A 111 0.11 -11.62 -21.33
N ALA A 112 0.64 -10.40 -21.13
CA ALA A 112 1.94 -10.02 -21.64
C ALA A 112 3.08 -10.85 -21.05
N LEU A 113 3.04 -11.06 -19.71
CA LEU A 113 4.03 -11.90 -19.06
C LEU A 113 3.95 -13.35 -19.53
N GLN A 114 2.75 -13.92 -19.65
CA GLN A 114 2.57 -15.27 -20.17
C GLN A 114 3.15 -15.42 -21.57
N PHE A 115 2.86 -14.46 -22.47
CA PHE A 115 3.36 -14.46 -23.83
C PHE A 115 4.89 -14.37 -23.90
N ILE A 116 5.49 -13.45 -23.14
CA ILE A 116 6.94 -13.21 -23.20
C ILE A 116 7.73 -14.33 -22.50
N THR A 117 7.22 -14.82 -21.36
CA THR A 117 7.94 -15.82 -20.57
C THR A 117 7.69 -17.25 -21.01
N GLY A 118 6.59 -17.50 -21.72
CA GLY A 118 6.14 -18.86 -22.06
C GLY A 118 5.61 -19.63 -20.85
N ARG A 119 5.39 -18.97 -19.70
CA ARG A 119 4.89 -19.59 -18.47
C ARG A 119 3.44 -19.22 -18.20
N LYS A 120 2.70 -20.12 -17.55
CA LYS A 120 1.34 -19.84 -17.09
C LYS A 120 1.39 -19.06 -15.78
N PHE A 121 0.62 -18.00 -15.69
CA PHE A 121 0.45 -17.21 -14.47
C PHE A 121 -0.98 -17.26 -13.97
N GLU A 122 -1.14 -17.36 -12.67
CA GLU A 122 -2.39 -17.08 -11.97
C GLU A 122 -2.29 -15.74 -11.25
N CYS A 123 -3.42 -15.17 -10.85
CA CYS A 123 -3.44 -13.90 -10.15
C CYS A 123 -4.21 -14.06 -8.85
N ILE A 124 -3.66 -13.51 -7.76
CA ILE A 124 -4.36 -13.46 -6.48
C ILE A 124 -5.57 -12.53 -6.61
N VAL A 125 -5.32 -11.27 -7.02
CA VAL A 125 -6.36 -10.25 -7.07
C VAL A 125 -7.09 -10.28 -8.41
N ASN A 126 -8.35 -10.68 -8.38
CA ASN A 126 -9.21 -10.75 -9.55
C ASN A 126 -10.25 -9.62 -9.63
N LYS A 127 -11.07 -9.37 -8.61
CA LYS A 127 -12.16 -8.39 -8.68
C LYS A 127 -12.62 -7.79 -7.34
N ASP A 128 -12.40 -8.48 -6.21
CA ASP A 128 -13.06 -8.17 -4.96
C ASP A 128 -12.16 -7.47 -3.93
N PHE A 129 -12.45 -7.61 -2.67
CA PHE A 129 -11.63 -7.05 -1.62
C PHE A 129 -10.25 -7.67 -1.63
N VAL A 130 -9.25 -6.84 -1.91
CA VAL A 130 -7.85 -7.28 -2.08
C VAL A 130 -7.35 -7.99 -0.83
N TYR A 131 -7.68 -7.51 0.36
CA TYR A 131 -7.32 -8.16 1.62
C TYR A 131 -7.92 -9.57 1.77
N GLN A 132 -9.17 -9.77 1.33
CA GLN A 132 -9.80 -11.09 1.38
C GLN A 132 -9.17 -12.05 0.39
N GLU A 133 -8.84 -11.58 -0.81
CA GLU A 133 -8.20 -12.42 -1.83
C GLU A 133 -6.81 -12.88 -1.40
N TYR A 134 -6.01 -11.98 -0.77
CA TYR A 134 -4.74 -12.38 -0.18
C TYR A 134 -4.91 -13.30 1.04
N ALA A 135 -5.89 -13.04 1.90
CA ALA A 135 -6.19 -13.90 3.03
C ALA A 135 -6.57 -15.31 2.60
N ASN A 136 -7.40 -15.44 1.58
CA ASN A 136 -7.76 -16.73 0.99
C ASN A 136 -6.55 -17.44 0.39
N PHE A 137 -5.67 -16.70 -0.30
CA PHE A 137 -4.46 -17.26 -0.89
C PHE A 137 -3.48 -17.78 0.16
N PHE A 138 -3.32 -17.08 1.27
CA PHE A 138 -2.45 -17.44 2.39
C PHE A 138 -3.15 -18.27 3.46
N GLU A 139 -4.40 -18.69 3.23
CA GLU A 139 -5.18 -19.58 4.10
C GLU A 139 -5.32 -19.07 5.54
N HIS A 140 -5.69 -17.80 5.68
CA HIS A 140 -5.98 -17.20 6.99
C HIS A 140 -7.26 -16.35 6.95
N GLU A 141 -7.83 -16.11 8.12
CA GLU A 141 -8.92 -15.15 8.25
C GLU A 141 -8.39 -13.72 8.19
N PRO A 142 -9.01 -12.81 7.41
CA PRO A 142 -8.57 -11.42 7.31
C PRO A 142 -8.78 -10.63 8.62
N ASN A 143 -9.44 -11.24 9.60
CA ASN A 143 -9.77 -10.61 10.88
C ASN A 143 -8.51 -10.24 11.66
N SER A 144 -8.35 -8.96 11.82
CA SER A 144 -7.39 -8.38 12.73
C SER A 144 -7.90 -8.55 14.16
N LYS A 145 -7.08 -9.05 15.04
CA LYS A 145 -7.25 -8.85 16.48
C LYS A 145 -7.05 -7.34 16.74
N PHE A 146 -8.15 -6.59 16.71
CA PHE A 146 -8.08 -5.15 16.90
C PHE A 146 -7.81 -4.81 18.35
N ILE A 147 -6.96 -3.83 18.52
CA ILE A 147 -6.65 -3.20 19.79
C ILE A 147 -7.93 -2.64 20.41
N ASN A 148 -8.01 -2.74 21.72
CA ASN A 148 -9.07 -2.20 22.56
C ASN A 148 -9.44 -0.75 22.16
N ASP A 149 -10.69 -0.52 21.77
CA ASP A 149 -11.17 0.79 21.33
C ASP A 149 -11.35 1.82 22.46
N ASN A 150 -11.21 1.39 23.70
CA ASN A 150 -11.48 2.21 24.89
C ASN A 150 -10.34 3.14 25.31
N LEU A 151 -9.23 3.19 24.57
CA LEU A 151 -8.16 4.14 24.86
C LEU A 151 -8.52 5.53 24.33
N GLU A 152 -8.40 6.54 25.21
CA GLU A 152 -8.53 7.95 24.86
C GLU A 152 -7.57 8.31 23.72
N LYS A 153 -8.08 8.91 22.65
CA LYS A 153 -7.27 9.28 21.49
C LYS A 153 -6.74 10.69 21.70
N LYS A 154 -5.45 10.78 22.04
CA LYS A 154 -4.79 12.07 22.32
C LYS A 154 -3.91 12.57 21.20
N HIS A 155 -3.34 11.65 20.41
CA HIS A 155 -2.42 11.98 19.32
C HIS A 155 -2.94 11.46 17.98
N PHE A 156 -3.34 12.37 17.11
CA PHE A 156 -3.80 12.09 15.75
C PHE A 156 -2.68 12.34 14.74
N LEU A 157 -2.57 11.45 13.77
CA LEU A 157 -1.69 11.62 12.61
C LEU A 157 -2.52 11.73 11.34
N LEU A 158 -2.40 12.84 10.64
CA LEU A 158 -3.05 13.07 9.35
C LEU A 158 -2.02 12.91 8.21
N LEU A 159 -2.29 11.98 7.31
CA LEU A 159 -1.46 11.62 6.16
C LEU A 159 -2.24 11.91 4.86
N PRO A 160 -2.27 13.17 4.40
CA PRO A 160 -3.18 13.59 3.35
C PRO A 160 -2.75 13.17 1.94
N ASP A 161 -1.50 12.78 1.76
CA ASP A 161 -0.92 12.51 0.46
C ASP A 161 -1.16 11.10 -0.05
N ALA A 162 -1.43 11.00 -1.35
CA ALA A 162 -1.40 9.77 -2.10
C ALA A 162 -0.48 9.90 -3.33
N ARG A 163 0.01 8.78 -3.85
CA ARG A 163 0.81 8.79 -5.08
C ARG A 163 0.06 9.39 -6.27
N ILE A 164 -1.23 9.17 -6.34
CA ILE A 164 -2.11 9.72 -7.38
C ILE A 164 -2.75 10.97 -6.80
N SER A 165 -2.45 12.15 -7.35
CA SER A 165 -2.87 13.45 -6.83
C SER A 165 -4.38 13.59 -6.59
N LYS A 166 -5.23 12.98 -7.42
CA LYS A 166 -6.68 13.00 -7.22
C LYS A 166 -7.15 12.29 -5.93
N ARG A 167 -6.27 11.54 -5.27
CA ARG A 167 -6.54 10.88 -3.99
C ARG A 167 -6.03 11.69 -2.80
N ASN A 168 -5.31 12.79 -3.02
CA ASN A 168 -4.90 13.66 -1.94
C ASN A 168 -6.14 14.24 -1.26
N ILE A 169 -6.10 14.32 0.06
CA ILE A 169 -7.18 14.94 0.83
C ILE A 169 -7.21 16.44 0.50
N PRO A 170 -8.38 17.01 0.12
CA PRO A 170 -8.51 18.42 -0.15
C PRO A 170 -8.15 19.28 1.06
N GLN A 171 -7.59 20.46 0.79
CA GLN A 171 -7.10 21.39 1.81
C GLN A 171 -8.17 21.80 2.81
N GLU A 172 -9.38 22.03 2.33
CA GLU A 172 -10.53 22.43 3.15
C GLU A 172 -10.88 21.33 4.18
N ILE A 173 -10.75 20.06 3.78
CA ILE A 173 -10.98 18.93 4.68
C ILE A 173 -9.85 18.82 5.70
N ILE A 174 -8.59 19.02 5.29
CA ILE A 174 -7.44 19.03 6.19
C ILE A 174 -7.64 20.08 7.28
N GLN A 175 -7.99 21.31 6.91
CA GLN A 175 -8.24 22.40 7.85
C GLN A 175 -9.40 22.11 8.81
N SER A 176 -10.48 21.53 8.28
CA SER A 176 -11.63 21.12 9.08
C SER A 176 -11.25 20.08 10.12
N ILE A 177 -10.47 19.05 9.74
CA ILE A 177 -9.99 18.00 10.65
C ILE A 177 -9.12 18.60 11.75
N ILE A 178 -8.16 19.45 11.40
CA ILE A 178 -7.28 20.12 12.37
C ILE A 178 -8.08 20.90 13.38
N LYS A 179 -9.02 21.72 12.91
CA LYS A 179 -9.90 22.51 13.78
C LYS A 179 -10.69 21.63 14.73
N GLU A 180 -11.27 20.57 14.22
CA GLU A 180 -12.11 19.66 14.99
C GLU A 180 -11.34 18.91 16.08
N VAL A 181 -10.17 18.35 15.74
CA VAL A 181 -9.30 17.65 16.70
C VAL A 181 -8.85 18.60 17.81
N ASN A 182 -8.40 19.81 17.44
CA ASN A 182 -7.96 20.80 18.43
C ASN A 182 -9.10 21.28 19.34
N GLN A 183 -10.32 21.44 18.83
CA GLN A 183 -11.50 21.80 19.63
C GLN A 183 -11.84 20.75 20.70
N ARG A 184 -11.44 19.52 20.47
CA ARG A 184 -11.63 18.39 21.42
C ARG A 184 -10.46 18.21 22.40
N GLY A 185 -9.48 19.11 22.37
CA GLY A 185 -8.31 19.07 23.26
C GLY A 185 -7.29 17.99 22.90
N ALA A 186 -7.38 17.38 21.71
CA ALA A 186 -6.42 16.42 21.23
C ALA A 186 -5.36 17.08 20.31
N ASN A 187 -4.20 16.44 20.22
CA ASN A 187 -3.13 16.90 19.32
C ASN A 187 -3.26 16.27 17.93
N ILE A 188 -2.97 17.03 16.90
CA ILE A 188 -2.89 16.54 15.54
C ILE A 188 -1.58 16.94 14.89
N GLN A 189 -0.92 15.95 14.29
CA GLN A 189 0.27 16.12 13.46
C GLN A 189 -0.10 15.84 12.02
N VAL A 190 0.26 16.73 11.12
CA VAL A 190 0.08 16.53 9.66
C VAL A 190 1.43 16.16 9.06
N ALA A 191 1.52 15.00 8.41
CA ALA A 191 2.77 14.54 7.86
C ALA A 191 2.71 14.33 6.34
N TYR A 192 3.71 14.83 5.65
CA TYR A 192 3.85 14.79 4.20
C TYR A 192 5.11 14.05 3.78
N PHE A 193 5.02 13.28 2.71
CA PHE A 193 6.21 12.67 2.14
C PHE A 193 7.02 13.69 1.32
N LYS A 194 8.33 13.77 1.58
CA LYS A 194 9.23 14.59 0.77
C LYS A 194 9.35 14.01 -0.64
N ARG A 195 8.47 14.44 -1.53
CA ARG A 195 8.47 13.99 -2.92
C ARG A 195 9.11 15.00 -3.85
N VAL A 196 9.86 14.47 -4.80
CA VAL A 196 10.36 15.25 -5.94
C VAL A 196 9.26 15.43 -6.99
N SER A 197 8.34 14.45 -7.10
CA SER A 197 7.23 14.51 -8.05
C SER A 197 6.07 13.60 -7.66
N GLN A 198 4.85 14.03 -7.95
CA GLN A 198 3.65 13.18 -7.97
C GLN A 198 3.33 12.80 -9.42
N VAL A 199 2.51 11.78 -9.60
CA VAL A 199 2.02 11.42 -10.93
C VAL A 199 0.50 11.63 -11.04
N ASN A 200 0.03 12.03 -12.22
CA ASN A 200 -1.39 12.10 -12.50
C ASN A 200 -1.99 10.69 -12.74
N ARG A 201 -3.29 10.64 -13.04
CA ARG A 201 -4.01 9.37 -13.32
C ARG A 201 -3.39 8.57 -14.47
N THR A 202 -2.69 9.21 -15.41
CA THR A 202 -2.05 8.58 -16.57
C THR A 202 -0.59 8.19 -16.30
N GLY A 203 -0.07 8.47 -15.09
CA GLY A 203 1.31 8.17 -14.71
C GLY A 203 2.31 9.27 -15.12
N ARG A 204 1.85 10.44 -15.60
CA ARG A 204 2.75 11.55 -15.94
C ARG A 204 3.15 12.31 -14.67
N PRO A 205 4.44 12.70 -14.52
CA PRO A 205 4.89 13.48 -13.39
C PRO A 205 4.18 14.83 -13.35
N ILE A 206 3.79 15.24 -12.15
CA ILE A 206 3.24 16.56 -11.86
C ILE A 206 4.18 17.21 -10.85
N LYS A 207 4.55 18.48 -11.06
CA LYS A 207 5.24 19.27 -10.03
C LYS A 207 4.31 19.40 -8.82
N VAL A 208 4.77 18.92 -7.67
CA VAL A 208 4.07 19.11 -6.41
C VAL A 208 4.50 20.47 -5.87
N GLN A 209 3.57 21.40 -5.78
CA GLN A 209 3.75 22.52 -4.86
C GLN A 209 3.41 22.00 -3.47
N MET A 210 4.41 21.93 -2.60
CA MET A 210 4.15 21.80 -1.18
C MET A 210 3.39 23.08 -0.77
N GLN A 211 2.17 22.93 -0.31
CA GLN A 211 1.43 24.04 0.28
C GLN A 211 2.04 24.31 1.66
N THR A 212 2.98 25.24 1.70
CA THR A 212 3.72 25.64 2.91
C THR A 212 2.93 26.54 3.86
N ASP A 213 1.70 26.92 3.49
CA ASP A 213 0.94 27.97 4.20
C ASP A 213 0.11 27.46 5.38
N LEU A 214 0.23 26.18 5.75
CA LEU A 214 -0.42 25.64 6.94
C LEU A 214 0.43 25.85 8.19
N ILE A 215 -0.06 26.69 9.08
CA ILE A 215 0.61 27.23 10.28
C ILE A 215 0.74 26.19 11.43
N PHE A 216 0.45 24.90 11.24
CA PHE A 216 0.42 23.94 12.35
C PHE A 216 1.33 22.72 12.10
N ASN A 217 1.90 22.23 13.15
CA ASN A 217 2.65 20.99 13.41
C ASN A 217 2.82 20.08 12.17
N GLN A 218 3.52 20.60 11.15
CA GLN A 218 3.78 19.89 9.91
C GLN A 218 5.10 19.14 10.00
N THR A 219 5.08 17.88 9.66
CA THR A 219 6.29 17.05 9.56
C THR A 219 6.47 16.59 8.13
N VAL A 220 7.70 16.61 7.66
CA VAL A 220 8.08 16.03 6.37
C VAL A 220 8.90 14.78 6.65
N TYR A 221 8.40 13.63 6.22
CA TYR A 221 9.16 12.39 6.29
C TYR A 221 9.81 12.05 4.95
N ASN A 222 11.01 11.46 5.01
CA ASN A 222 11.87 11.26 3.85
C ASN A 222 11.94 9.80 3.40
N ASN A 223 11.60 8.88 4.29
CA ASN A 223 11.75 7.44 4.07
C ASN A 223 10.66 6.65 4.81
N PHE A 224 10.62 5.33 4.57
CA PHE A 224 9.60 4.47 5.17
C PHE A 224 9.78 4.26 6.66
N LYS A 225 11.02 4.31 7.16
CA LYS A 225 11.30 4.16 8.60
C LYS A 225 10.69 5.31 9.39
N GLU A 226 10.88 6.54 8.93
CA GLU A 226 10.24 7.72 9.53
C GLU A 226 8.71 7.64 9.48
N LEU A 227 8.14 7.19 8.36
CA LEU A 227 6.69 7.00 8.23
C LEU A 227 6.17 5.95 9.24
N ILE A 228 6.84 4.82 9.36
CA ILE A 228 6.48 3.75 10.30
C ILE A 228 6.54 4.26 11.73
N GLN A 229 7.57 5.01 12.08
CA GLN A 229 7.71 5.62 13.41
C GLN A 229 6.56 6.57 13.71
N LEU A 230 6.22 7.49 12.80
CA LEU A 230 5.07 8.38 12.96
C LEU A 230 3.76 7.61 13.17
N ILE A 231 3.54 6.53 12.42
CA ILE A 231 2.37 5.67 12.58
C ILE A 231 2.37 4.98 13.95
N GLN A 232 3.53 4.52 14.43
CA GLN A 232 3.65 3.86 15.74
C GLN A 232 3.38 4.81 16.91
N GLU A 233 3.78 6.05 16.82
CA GLU A 233 3.60 7.08 17.86
C GLU A 233 2.15 7.58 17.93
N ALA A 234 1.38 7.48 16.86
CA ALA A 234 0.01 7.96 16.82
C ALA A 234 -0.99 6.99 17.47
N ASP A 235 -2.03 7.53 18.11
CA ASP A 235 -3.17 6.76 18.64
C ASP A 235 -4.20 6.49 17.53
N PHE A 236 -4.35 7.44 16.61
CA PHE A 236 -5.32 7.34 15.51
C PHE A 236 -4.78 7.98 14.22
N ILE A 237 -4.87 7.26 13.13
CA ILE A 237 -4.38 7.71 11.83
C ILE A 237 -5.55 8.10 10.93
N ILE A 238 -5.48 9.28 10.32
CA ILE A 238 -6.41 9.72 9.29
C ILE A 238 -5.62 9.83 7.99
N GLY A 239 -6.06 9.18 6.93
CA GLY A 239 -5.28 9.22 5.71
C GLY A 239 -6.07 9.06 4.43
N ALA A 240 -5.44 9.47 3.33
CA ALA A 240 -5.90 9.15 2.00
C ALA A 240 -5.81 7.62 1.73
N ASP A 241 -6.63 7.10 0.82
CA ASP A 241 -6.52 5.72 0.33
C ASP A 241 -5.15 5.48 -0.36
N SER A 242 -4.15 5.14 0.43
CA SER A 242 -2.75 5.04 0.01
C SER A 242 -1.91 4.16 0.96
N LEU A 243 -0.61 4.02 0.68
CA LEU A 243 0.33 3.19 1.46
C LEU A 243 0.25 3.38 2.98
N PRO A 244 0.19 4.62 3.54
CA PRO A 244 0.18 4.79 5.00
C PRO A 244 -0.97 4.05 5.70
N ILE A 245 -2.14 3.99 5.08
CA ILE A 245 -3.29 3.26 5.63
C ILE A 245 -3.05 1.74 5.66
N HIS A 246 -2.40 1.20 4.64
CA HIS A 246 -2.02 -0.22 4.63
C HIS A 246 -0.96 -0.54 5.69
N LEU A 247 -0.02 0.37 5.92
CA LEU A 247 0.94 0.26 7.03
C LEU A 247 0.24 0.36 8.39
N SER A 248 -0.73 1.26 8.56
CA SER A 248 -1.54 1.35 9.78
C SER A 248 -2.26 0.04 10.07
N GLN A 249 -2.83 -0.60 9.03
CA GLN A 249 -3.46 -1.92 9.16
C GLN A 249 -2.43 -3.01 9.52
N LEU A 250 -1.24 -2.99 8.92
CA LEU A 250 -0.17 -3.95 9.22
C LEU A 250 0.30 -3.82 10.68
N LEU A 251 0.43 -2.58 11.16
CA LEU A 251 0.89 -2.25 12.51
C LEU A 251 -0.24 -2.28 13.58
N ASN A 252 -1.42 -2.75 13.21
CA ASN A 252 -2.62 -2.82 14.07
C ASN A 252 -2.99 -1.45 14.70
N LYS A 253 -2.78 -0.37 13.97
CA LYS A 253 -3.16 0.99 14.40
C LYS A 253 -4.59 1.32 13.97
N LYS A 254 -5.31 2.04 14.82
CA LYS A 254 -6.64 2.59 14.50
C LYS A 254 -6.51 3.62 13.38
N HIS A 255 -7.38 3.56 12.39
CA HIS A 255 -7.28 4.48 11.26
C HIS A 255 -8.62 4.71 10.54
N PHE A 256 -8.68 5.84 9.83
CA PHE A 256 -9.82 6.29 9.04
C PHE A 256 -9.38 6.62 7.62
N ILE A 257 -10.17 6.23 6.62
CA ILE A 257 -9.88 6.49 5.20
C ILE A 257 -10.73 7.63 4.67
N LEU A 258 -10.08 8.63 4.10
CA LEU A 258 -10.71 9.63 3.25
C LEU A 258 -10.37 9.36 1.79
N TYR A 259 -11.37 9.39 0.91
CA TYR A 259 -11.17 9.02 -0.49
C TYR A 259 -12.04 9.85 -1.45
N PRO A 260 -11.63 10.02 -2.73
CA PRO A 260 -12.46 10.67 -3.74
C PRO A 260 -13.68 9.83 -4.07
N GLY A 261 -14.83 10.44 -4.25
CA GLY A 261 -16.06 9.77 -4.62
C GLY A 261 -15.95 8.94 -5.90
N GLY A 262 -16.80 7.90 -6.03
CA GLY A 262 -16.84 7.01 -7.19
C GLY A 262 -15.65 6.04 -7.30
N GLY A 263 -14.80 5.94 -6.28
CA GLY A 263 -13.70 5.00 -6.21
C GLY A 263 -14.13 3.59 -5.78
N SER A 264 -13.40 2.57 -6.22
CA SER A 264 -13.57 1.21 -5.71
C SER A 264 -13.06 1.11 -4.27
N LYS A 265 -13.87 0.49 -3.40
CA LYS A 265 -13.49 0.16 -2.02
C LYS A 265 -12.64 -1.12 -1.91
N ALA A 266 -12.22 -1.69 -3.03
CA ALA A 266 -11.50 -2.97 -3.08
C ALA A 266 -10.21 -2.99 -2.24
N PHE A 267 -9.58 -1.83 -2.02
CA PHE A 267 -8.35 -1.69 -1.24
C PHE A 267 -8.58 -1.23 0.21
N PHE A 268 -9.81 -1.05 0.64
CA PHE A 268 -10.06 -0.66 2.02
C PHE A 268 -9.61 -1.75 2.98
N THR A 269 -9.10 -1.32 4.12
CA THR A 269 -8.58 -2.25 5.13
C THR A 269 -9.72 -2.98 5.85
N PRO A 270 -9.51 -4.21 6.33
CA PRO A 270 -10.50 -4.91 7.14
C PRO A 270 -10.99 -4.10 8.34
N TYR A 271 -10.09 -3.36 8.99
CA TYR A 271 -10.43 -2.47 10.10
C TYR A 271 -11.46 -1.41 9.70
N THR A 272 -11.22 -0.69 8.61
CA THR A 272 -12.10 0.40 8.19
C THR A 272 -13.44 -0.13 7.65
N VAL A 273 -13.44 -1.27 6.98
CA VAL A 273 -14.68 -1.88 6.48
C VAL A 273 -15.56 -2.34 7.64
N ALA A 274 -15.01 -3.05 8.61
CA ALA A 274 -15.76 -3.59 9.76
C ALA A 274 -16.39 -2.49 10.63
N ARG A 275 -15.77 -1.31 10.70
CA ARG A 275 -16.22 -0.18 11.52
C ARG A 275 -16.88 0.95 10.74
N GLN A 276 -16.92 0.85 9.42
CA GLN A 276 -17.37 1.93 8.53
C GLN A 276 -16.51 3.23 8.69
N TYR A 277 -15.24 3.08 9.00
CA TYR A 277 -14.29 4.18 9.19
C TYR A 277 -13.70 4.66 7.86
N TYR A 278 -14.58 5.12 6.99
CA TYR A 278 -14.21 5.72 5.70
C TYR A 278 -15.27 6.74 5.25
N CYS A 279 -14.84 7.77 4.55
CA CYS A 279 -15.74 8.79 4.02
C CYS A 279 -15.27 9.30 2.65
N GLU A 280 -16.21 9.56 1.77
CA GLU A 280 -15.96 10.29 0.52
C GLU A 280 -15.70 11.77 0.81
N PHE A 281 -14.79 12.41 0.07
CA PHE A 281 -14.47 13.82 0.26
C PHE A 281 -15.69 14.73 0.22
N ASN A 282 -16.61 14.50 -0.73
CA ASN A 282 -17.83 15.29 -0.89
C ASN A 282 -18.91 15.02 0.17
N LYS A 283 -18.73 14.01 1.02
CA LYS A 283 -19.64 13.66 2.12
C LYS A 283 -19.05 13.97 3.49
N TYR A 284 -17.81 14.48 3.53
CA TYR A 284 -17.16 14.79 4.79
C TYR A 284 -17.90 15.93 5.52
N GLN A 285 -18.13 15.71 6.80
CA GLN A 285 -18.69 16.68 7.75
C GLN A 285 -17.89 16.62 9.06
N SER A 286 -17.93 17.64 9.87
CA SER A 286 -17.16 17.74 11.11
C SER A 286 -17.44 16.64 12.14
N THR A 287 -18.48 15.87 11.99
CA THR A 287 -18.82 14.72 12.85
C THR A 287 -18.45 13.36 12.24
N THR A 288 -17.78 13.35 11.09
CA THR A 288 -17.55 12.12 10.30
C THR A 288 -16.49 11.23 10.93
N ILE A 289 -15.46 11.83 11.56
CA ILE A 289 -14.36 11.04 12.14
C ILE A 289 -14.75 10.60 13.54
N PRO A 290 -14.63 9.31 13.85
CA PRO A 290 -14.92 8.80 15.19
C PRO A 290 -13.79 9.16 16.15
N TYR A 291 -14.11 9.88 17.17
CA TYR A 291 -13.19 10.31 18.23
C TYR A 291 -13.31 9.42 19.46
#